data_dfaf74a55f8ffd47f97107cc3725589d
#
_entry.id   dfaf74a55f8ffd47f97107cc3725589d
#
_cell.length_a   1.000
_cell.length_b   1.000
_cell.length_c   1.000
_cell.angle_alpha   90.00
_cell.angle_beta   90.00
_cell.angle_gamma   90.00
#
_symmetry.space_group_name_H-M   'P 1'
#
loop_
_entity.id
_entity.type
_entity.pdbx_description
1 polymer ?
#
loop_
_entity_poly.entity_id
_entity_poly.type
_entity_poly.pdbx_seq_one_letter_code
_entity_poly.pdbx_strand_id
1 'polypeptide(L)'
;MGDIWTDFADRVSSSGGTPRDHAVHNLRQRAAVQLRHNPSFQTLLINGETREMAVMAFAKRFNMKKLCALPGEHITHGGLVCWKGAHWIVTQIDADDTAYESALMQQCNYRLKWNDAQGRRIEKWCIVEDGTKYLEGLYRFEMMELGAARIAVTVAKDDDTTALRRGDRFIIADPDADEKLSYRITKPNTLFNIFADKGIYRYIMTETVVESEDNTLDSVARDNPELYPVGSARYDAKNPEGAWL
;
A
#
# COMPACT_ATOMS: atom_id res chain seq x y z
N MET A 1 38.20 25.08 -35.66
CA MET A 1 37.82 23.66 -35.85
C MET A 1 37.97 23.02 -34.50
N GLY A 2 36.85 22.66 -33.85
CA GLY A 2 36.89 21.87 -32.61
C GLY A 2 37.53 20.53 -32.94
N ASP A 3 38.38 20.05 -32.03
CA ASP A 3 39.05 18.78 -32.19
C ASP A 3 38.00 17.68 -32.09
N ILE A 4 37.83 16.85 -33.11
CA ILE A 4 36.86 15.74 -33.15
C ILE A 4 37.00 14.83 -31.91
N TRP A 5 38.18 14.74 -31.37
CA TRP A 5 38.46 14.00 -30.14
C TRP A 5 37.94 14.67 -28.90
N THR A 6 37.93 15.99 -28.83
CA THR A 6 37.33 16.76 -27.72
C THR A 6 35.82 16.59 -27.73
N ASP A 7 35.17 16.72 -28.90
CA ASP A 7 33.72 16.50 -29.05
C ASP A 7 33.32 15.04 -28.76
N PHE A 8 34.19 14.08 -29.05
CA PHE A 8 33.98 12.69 -28.72
C PHE A 8 34.14 12.44 -27.21
N ALA A 9 35.19 12.98 -26.61
CA ALA A 9 35.43 12.87 -25.17
C ALA A 9 34.33 13.54 -24.37
N ASP A 10 33.84 14.70 -24.79
CA ASP A 10 32.71 15.38 -24.14
C ASP A 10 31.39 14.58 -24.25
N ARG A 11 31.13 13.95 -25.39
CA ARG A 11 29.99 13.06 -25.56
C ARG A 11 30.08 11.81 -24.70
N VAL A 12 31.24 11.23 -24.56
CA VAL A 12 31.46 10.04 -23.71
C VAL A 12 31.42 10.42 -22.24
N SER A 13 32.01 11.56 -21.86
CA SER A 13 31.98 12.02 -20.46
C SER A 13 30.61 12.51 -20.01
N SER A 14 29.78 13.08 -20.90
CA SER A 14 28.42 13.53 -20.58
C SER A 14 27.45 12.38 -20.28
N SER A 15 27.75 11.16 -20.72
CA SER A 15 26.91 9.96 -20.54
C SER A 15 27.54 8.91 -19.62
N GLY A 16 28.66 9.23 -18.95
CA GLY A 16 29.41 8.33 -18.08
C GLY A 16 30.76 7.93 -18.68
N GLY A 17 31.74 7.71 -17.79
CA GLY A 17 33.14 7.47 -18.21
C GLY A 17 33.41 6.11 -18.85
N THR A 18 32.45 5.20 -18.92
CA THR A 18 32.62 3.84 -19.47
C THR A 18 31.63 3.54 -20.59
N PRO A 19 31.94 2.62 -21.51
CA PRO A 19 30.96 2.15 -22.52
C PRO A 19 29.68 1.61 -21.94
N ARG A 20 29.75 1.02 -20.74
CA ARG A 20 28.58 0.53 -20.00
C ARG A 20 27.67 1.68 -19.56
N ASP A 21 28.27 2.74 -18.99
CA ASP A 21 27.52 3.91 -18.53
C ASP A 21 26.79 4.59 -19.69
N HIS A 22 27.48 4.70 -20.83
CA HIS A 22 26.89 5.23 -22.04
C HIS A 22 25.71 4.37 -22.54
N ALA A 23 25.84 3.04 -22.50
CA ALA A 23 24.77 2.13 -22.88
C ALA A 23 23.56 2.25 -21.93
N VAL A 24 23.80 2.34 -20.62
CA VAL A 24 22.76 2.55 -19.60
C VAL A 24 22.07 3.89 -19.78
N HIS A 25 22.84 4.97 -20.03
CA HIS A 25 22.27 6.29 -20.29
C HIS A 25 21.33 6.27 -21.50
N ASN A 26 21.78 5.70 -22.61
CA ASN A 26 20.96 5.57 -23.81
C ASN A 26 19.71 4.71 -23.61
N LEU A 27 19.82 3.64 -22.82
CA LEU A 27 18.69 2.79 -22.47
C LEU A 27 17.64 3.58 -21.67
N ARG A 28 18.07 4.34 -20.66
CA ARG A 28 17.20 5.20 -19.85
C ARG A 28 16.52 6.28 -20.68
N GLN A 29 17.25 6.95 -21.59
CA GLN A 29 16.66 7.93 -22.49
C GLN A 29 15.56 7.33 -23.37
N ARG A 30 15.81 6.17 -23.97
CA ARG A 30 14.80 5.45 -24.78
C ARG A 30 13.62 5.04 -23.96
N ALA A 31 13.83 4.50 -22.76
CA ALA A 31 12.77 4.11 -21.84
C ALA A 31 11.89 5.31 -21.44
N ALA A 32 12.49 6.46 -21.13
CA ALA A 32 11.75 7.68 -20.81
C ALA A 32 10.85 8.13 -21.97
N VAL A 33 11.38 8.13 -23.19
CA VAL A 33 10.59 8.46 -24.38
C VAL A 33 9.44 7.48 -24.59
N GLN A 34 9.72 6.18 -24.50
CA GLN A 34 8.69 5.14 -24.68
C GLN A 34 7.60 5.22 -23.61
N LEU A 35 7.97 5.45 -22.35
CA LEU A 35 6.99 5.59 -21.25
C LEU A 35 6.08 6.80 -21.45
N ARG A 36 6.65 7.97 -21.80
CA ARG A 36 5.86 9.20 -22.04
C ARG A 36 4.91 9.09 -23.23
N HIS A 37 5.27 8.31 -24.26
CA HIS A 37 4.42 8.08 -25.41
C HIS A 37 3.41 6.91 -25.21
N ASN A 38 3.50 6.22 -24.07
CA ASN A 38 2.57 5.14 -23.77
C ASN A 38 1.18 5.73 -23.42
N PRO A 39 0.08 5.24 -24.04
CA PRO A 39 -1.28 5.68 -23.71
C PRO A 39 -1.66 5.52 -22.23
N SER A 40 -0.95 4.66 -21.50
CA SER A 40 -1.14 4.44 -20.07
C SER A 40 -0.33 5.40 -19.19
N PHE A 41 0.45 6.32 -19.77
CA PHE A 41 1.20 7.33 -19.03
C PHE A 41 0.25 8.44 -18.55
N GLN A 42 0.27 8.72 -17.27
CA GLN A 42 -0.67 9.65 -16.66
C GLN A 42 -0.17 10.18 -15.32
N THR A 43 -0.81 11.22 -14.85
CA THR A 43 -0.56 11.81 -13.54
C THR A 43 -1.31 11.06 -12.46
N LEU A 44 -0.64 10.74 -11.37
CA LEU A 44 -1.14 10.04 -10.19
C LEU A 44 -0.82 10.83 -8.93
N LEU A 45 -1.59 10.58 -7.86
CA LEU A 45 -1.22 11.00 -6.51
C LEU A 45 -0.61 9.79 -5.78
N ILE A 46 0.64 9.93 -5.33
CA ILE A 46 1.32 8.90 -4.54
C ILE A 46 1.74 9.53 -3.22
N ASN A 47 1.20 9.04 -2.11
CA ASN A 47 1.40 9.62 -0.78
C ASN A 47 1.10 11.15 -0.73
N GLY A 48 0.09 11.60 -1.49
CA GLY A 48 -0.27 13.02 -1.59
C GLY A 48 0.56 13.84 -2.58
N GLU A 49 1.64 13.30 -3.15
CA GLU A 49 2.47 13.96 -4.14
C GLU A 49 2.02 13.61 -5.57
N THR A 50 1.96 14.61 -6.42
CA THR A 50 1.67 14.41 -7.84
C THR A 50 2.88 13.86 -8.58
N ARG A 51 2.73 12.71 -9.24
CA ARG A 51 3.78 12.05 -10.03
C ARG A 51 3.26 11.56 -11.37
N GLU A 52 4.12 11.51 -12.36
CA GLU A 52 3.82 11.00 -13.70
C GLU A 52 4.39 9.59 -13.88
N MET A 53 3.53 8.62 -14.13
CA MET A 53 3.92 7.22 -14.29
C MET A 53 3.03 6.51 -15.31
N ALA A 54 3.51 5.41 -15.86
CA ALA A 54 2.67 4.53 -16.66
C ALA A 54 1.97 3.50 -15.77
N VAL A 55 0.65 3.36 -15.93
CA VAL A 55 -0.18 2.36 -15.25
C VAL A 55 -0.60 1.30 -16.23
N MET A 56 -0.04 0.13 -16.12
CA MET A 56 -0.26 -0.97 -17.05
C MET A 56 -1.12 -2.08 -16.44
N ALA A 57 -1.84 -2.81 -17.28
CA ALA A 57 -2.56 -4.00 -16.84
C ALA A 57 -1.56 -5.06 -16.34
N PHE A 58 -1.91 -5.71 -15.23
CA PHE A 58 -1.19 -6.89 -14.77
C PHE A 58 -1.97 -8.14 -15.17
N ALA A 59 -1.31 -9.04 -15.89
CA ALA A 59 -1.96 -10.18 -16.52
C ALA A 59 -2.78 -11.03 -15.53
N LYS A 60 -4.05 -11.30 -15.88
CA LYS A 60 -4.99 -12.19 -15.17
C LYS A 60 -5.45 -11.72 -13.76
N ARG A 61 -5.11 -10.50 -13.31
CA ARG A 61 -5.57 -9.97 -12.02
C ARG A 61 -6.11 -8.56 -12.18
N PHE A 62 -7.42 -8.40 -12.16
CA PHE A 62 -8.09 -7.12 -12.40
C PHE A 62 -7.83 -6.09 -11.28
N ASN A 63 -7.68 -6.57 -10.05
CA ASN A 63 -7.40 -5.77 -8.86
C ASN A 63 -5.91 -5.46 -8.65
N MET A 64 -5.06 -5.78 -9.62
CA MET A 64 -3.64 -5.46 -9.60
C MET A 64 -3.24 -4.70 -10.86
N LYS A 65 -2.32 -3.75 -10.72
CA LYS A 65 -1.74 -2.98 -11.82
C LYS A 65 -0.23 -2.90 -11.65
N LYS A 66 0.47 -2.75 -12.77
CA LYS A 66 1.90 -2.48 -12.79
C LYS A 66 2.10 -0.97 -12.95
N LEU A 67 2.89 -0.39 -12.05
CA LEU A 67 3.42 0.96 -12.16
C LEU A 67 4.79 0.92 -12.82
N CYS A 68 5.09 1.89 -13.67
CA CYS A 68 6.42 2.10 -14.22
C CYS A 68 6.77 3.58 -14.06
N ALA A 69 7.81 3.85 -13.28
CA ALA A 69 8.34 5.19 -13.05
C ALA A 69 9.21 5.66 -14.20
N LEU A 70 9.42 6.96 -14.33
CA LEU A 70 10.44 7.47 -15.25
C LEU A 70 11.83 7.10 -14.74
N PRO A 71 12.83 6.97 -15.65
CA PRO A 71 14.21 6.73 -15.27
C PRO A 71 14.73 7.76 -14.27
N GLY A 72 15.25 7.28 -13.14
CA GLY A 72 15.73 8.14 -12.05
C GLY A 72 14.67 8.50 -11.00
N GLU A 73 13.41 8.16 -11.20
CA GLU A 73 12.38 8.28 -10.19
C GLU A 73 12.24 6.98 -9.41
N HIS A 74 11.91 7.08 -8.10
CA HIS A 74 11.77 5.95 -7.20
C HIS A 74 10.33 5.74 -6.77
N ILE A 75 9.92 4.48 -6.68
CA ILE A 75 8.63 4.07 -6.16
C ILE A 75 8.78 3.65 -4.70
N THR A 76 7.90 4.16 -3.84
CA THR A 76 7.94 3.81 -2.41
C THR A 76 7.13 2.54 -2.15
N HIS A 77 7.74 1.54 -1.52
CA HIS A 77 7.04 0.32 -1.07
C HIS A 77 6.02 0.68 0.01
N GLY A 78 4.80 0.16 -0.12
CA GLY A 78 3.69 0.56 0.74
C GLY A 78 3.09 1.93 0.41
N GLY A 79 3.56 2.59 -0.67
CA GLY A 79 2.99 3.87 -1.11
C GLY A 79 1.51 3.75 -1.42
N LEU A 80 0.72 4.71 -0.92
CA LEU A 80 -0.70 4.83 -1.23
C LEU A 80 -0.87 5.61 -2.52
N VAL A 81 -1.48 5.00 -3.53
CA VAL A 81 -1.72 5.58 -4.84
C VAL A 81 -3.20 5.87 -5.01
N CYS A 82 -3.55 7.12 -5.33
CA CYS A 82 -4.90 7.48 -5.74
C CYS A 82 -4.95 7.53 -7.28
N TRP A 83 -5.73 6.64 -7.87
CA TRP A 83 -5.85 6.51 -9.32
C TRP A 83 -7.29 6.22 -9.73
N LYS A 84 -7.83 7.05 -10.64
CA LYS A 84 -9.22 6.94 -11.16
C LYS A 84 -10.28 6.85 -10.06
N GLY A 85 -10.11 7.63 -8.98
CA GLY A 85 -11.05 7.64 -7.85
C GLY A 85 -10.96 6.42 -6.93
N ALA A 86 -10.00 5.52 -7.15
CA ALA A 86 -9.74 4.36 -6.31
C ALA A 86 -8.38 4.49 -5.62
N HIS A 87 -8.26 3.85 -4.45
CA HIS A 87 -7.02 3.80 -3.68
C HIS A 87 -6.33 2.46 -3.90
N TRP A 88 -5.01 2.51 -4.01
CA TRP A 88 -4.15 1.38 -4.30
C TRP A 88 -2.94 1.41 -3.38
N ILE A 89 -2.43 0.26 -3.00
CA ILE A 89 -1.19 0.14 -2.22
C ILE A 89 -0.13 -0.54 -3.08
N VAL A 90 1.08 0.03 -3.09
CA VAL A 90 2.25 -0.58 -3.72
C VAL A 90 2.70 -1.78 -2.89
N THR A 91 2.54 -2.98 -3.43
CA THR A 91 2.79 -4.24 -2.70
C THR A 91 4.12 -4.89 -3.02
N GLN A 92 4.69 -4.61 -4.19
CA GLN A 92 5.97 -5.15 -4.62
C GLN A 92 6.69 -4.13 -5.49
N ILE A 93 8.02 -4.08 -5.39
CA ILE A 93 8.88 -3.25 -6.23
C ILE A 93 9.90 -4.14 -6.91
N ASP A 94 10.11 -3.90 -8.18
CA ASP A 94 11.22 -4.42 -8.96
C ASP A 94 12.22 -3.26 -9.15
N ALA A 95 13.20 -3.22 -8.26
CA ALA A 95 14.23 -2.17 -8.22
C ALA A 95 15.47 -2.51 -9.05
N ASP A 96 15.58 -3.75 -9.55
CA ASP A 96 16.76 -4.22 -10.28
C ASP A 96 16.76 -3.83 -11.76
N ASP A 97 15.70 -3.18 -12.25
CA ASP A 97 15.65 -2.74 -13.63
C ASP A 97 16.62 -1.55 -13.86
N THR A 98 17.57 -1.76 -14.71
CA THR A 98 18.59 -0.76 -15.06
C THR A 98 17.98 0.46 -15.76
N ALA A 99 16.84 0.29 -16.43
CA ALA A 99 16.19 1.34 -17.20
C ALA A 99 15.29 2.23 -16.35
N TYR A 100 14.41 1.64 -15.56
CA TYR A 100 13.42 2.33 -14.71
C TYR A 100 12.89 1.39 -13.63
N GLU A 101 12.43 1.95 -12.52
CA GLU A 101 11.76 1.15 -11.50
C GLU A 101 10.35 0.78 -11.92
N SER A 102 9.96 -0.43 -11.56
CA SER A 102 8.58 -0.88 -11.72
C SER A 102 8.04 -1.48 -10.43
N ALA A 103 6.74 -1.41 -10.25
CA ALA A 103 6.08 -1.91 -9.06
C ALA A 103 4.74 -2.54 -9.38
N LEU A 104 4.27 -3.41 -8.49
CA LEU A 104 2.90 -3.87 -8.48
C LEU A 104 2.12 -3.13 -7.40
N MET A 105 0.95 -2.63 -7.76
CA MET A 105 -0.02 -2.09 -6.81
C MET A 105 -1.30 -2.91 -6.83
N GLN A 106 -1.93 -3.02 -5.68
CA GLN A 106 -3.20 -3.72 -5.49
C GLN A 106 -4.26 -2.74 -4.99
N GLN A 107 -5.47 -2.88 -5.51
CA GLN A 107 -6.59 -2.01 -5.16
C GLN A 107 -7.05 -2.26 -3.74
N CYS A 108 -7.21 -1.18 -2.97
CA CYS A 108 -7.84 -1.22 -1.65
C CYS A 108 -9.34 -1.44 -1.81
N ASN A 109 -9.89 -2.29 -0.97
CA ASN A 109 -11.31 -2.62 -0.96
C ASN A 109 -12.00 -2.24 0.36
N TYR A 110 -11.23 -1.79 1.35
CA TYR A 110 -11.79 -1.43 2.65
C TYR A 110 -11.05 -0.24 3.28
N ARG A 111 -11.75 0.48 4.16
CA ARG A 111 -11.22 1.58 4.97
C ARG A 111 -11.26 1.17 6.43
N LEU A 112 -10.11 0.71 6.94
CA LEU A 112 -9.97 0.25 8.31
C LEU A 112 -10.02 1.44 9.27
N LYS A 113 -10.78 1.33 10.35
CA LYS A 113 -10.97 2.40 11.33
C LYS A 113 -10.69 1.88 12.74
N TRP A 114 -9.99 2.69 13.55
CA TRP A 114 -9.77 2.40 14.97
C TRP A 114 -9.47 3.67 15.73
N ASN A 115 -9.45 3.59 17.06
CA ASN A 115 -8.97 4.66 17.91
C ASN A 115 -7.57 4.30 18.41
N ASP A 116 -6.66 5.27 18.40
CA ASP A 116 -5.34 5.10 19.02
C ASP A 116 -5.42 5.17 20.56
N ALA A 117 -4.27 5.02 21.23
CA ALA A 117 -4.19 5.07 22.69
C ALA A 117 -4.57 6.44 23.28
N GLN A 118 -4.57 7.48 22.47
CA GLN A 118 -4.99 8.84 22.82
C GLN A 118 -6.46 9.09 22.49
N GLY A 119 -7.17 8.12 21.96
CA GLY A 119 -8.56 8.21 21.52
C GLY A 119 -8.78 8.94 20.19
N ARG A 120 -7.71 9.21 19.45
CA ARG A 120 -7.81 9.81 18.12
C ARG A 120 -8.30 8.77 17.12
N ARG A 121 -9.30 9.11 16.30
CA ARG A 121 -9.78 8.26 15.22
C ARG A 121 -8.76 8.17 14.11
N ILE A 122 -8.30 6.96 13.82
CA ILE A 122 -7.42 6.62 12.70
C ILE A 122 -8.23 5.90 11.65
N GLU A 123 -8.00 6.25 10.39
CA GLU A 123 -8.61 5.58 9.25
C GLU A 123 -7.53 5.33 8.19
N LYS A 124 -7.45 4.10 7.68
CA LYS A 124 -6.45 3.73 6.65
C LYS A 124 -7.09 2.87 5.57
N TRP A 125 -6.75 3.16 4.34
CA TRP A 125 -7.08 2.28 3.24
C TRP A 125 -6.31 0.97 3.34
N CYS A 126 -6.99 -0.14 3.13
CA CYS A 126 -6.40 -1.45 3.25
C CYS A 126 -6.96 -2.42 2.20
N ILE A 127 -6.27 -3.53 2.07
CA ILE A 127 -6.69 -4.66 1.25
C ILE A 127 -7.12 -5.76 2.22
N VAL A 128 -8.40 -6.14 2.17
CA VAL A 128 -8.96 -7.24 2.93
C VAL A 128 -9.15 -8.42 1.99
N GLU A 129 -8.57 -9.54 2.34
CA GLU A 129 -8.63 -10.79 1.57
C GLU A 129 -8.98 -11.95 2.50
N ASP A 130 -9.45 -13.05 1.91
CA ASP A 130 -9.65 -14.29 2.64
C ASP A 130 -8.30 -14.80 3.21
N GLY A 131 -8.24 -14.93 4.51
CA GLY A 131 -7.03 -15.34 5.24
C GLY A 131 -6.67 -16.82 5.06
N THR A 132 -7.61 -17.66 4.62
CA THR A 132 -7.38 -19.10 4.41
C THR A 132 -6.40 -19.35 3.28
N LYS A 133 -6.40 -18.52 2.24
CA LYS A 133 -5.46 -18.62 1.12
C LYS A 133 -3.97 -18.56 1.52
N TYR A 134 -3.67 -17.91 2.64
CA TYR A 134 -2.29 -17.77 3.13
C TYR A 134 -1.83 -18.94 3.99
N LEU A 135 -2.74 -19.78 4.42
CA LEU A 135 -2.42 -21.00 5.17
C LEU A 135 -2.31 -22.22 4.26
N GLU A 136 -3.00 -22.22 3.12
CA GLU A 136 -3.01 -23.33 2.16
C GLU A 136 -1.68 -23.52 1.39
N GLY A 137 -0.77 -22.57 1.40
CA GLY A 137 0.53 -22.69 0.75
C GLY A 137 1.44 -23.77 1.35
N LEU A 138 1.13 -24.26 2.55
CA LEU A 138 1.94 -25.22 3.28
C LEU A 138 1.25 -26.56 3.59
N TYR A 139 -0.08 -26.63 3.62
CA TYR A 139 -0.77 -27.85 4.07
C TYR A 139 -2.10 -28.08 3.32
N ARG A 140 -2.01 -28.81 2.23
CA ARG A 140 -3.17 -29.28 1.44
C ARG A 140 -3.97 -30.39 2.13
N PHE A 141 -3.59 -30.82 3.34
CA PHE A 141 -4.13 -32.03 3.98
C PHE A 141 -4.49 -31.91 5.46
N GLU A 142 -4.41 -30.76 6.10
CA GLU A 142 -4.93 -30.64 7.46
C GLU A 142 -6.36 -30.07 7.41
N MET A 143 -7.26 -30.78 8.11
CA MET A 143 -8.68 -30.50 8.20
C MET A 143 -8.90 -29.01 8.43
N MET A 144 -9.67 -28.39 7.53
CA MET A 144 -10.25 -27.08 7.77
C MET A 144 -11.02 -27.14 9.08
N GLU A 145 -10.60 -26.40 10.10
CA GLU A 145 -11.49 -26.04 11.18
C GLU A 145 -12.60 -25.19 10.56
N LEU A 146 -13.69 -25.86 10.21
CA LEU A 146 -14.96 -25.25 9.84
C LEU A 146 -15.45 -24.46 11.06
N GLY A 147 -15.19 -23.16 11.11
CA GLY A 147 -15.78 -22.35 12.18
C GLY A 147 -15.11 -21.02 12.49
N ALA A 148 -13.90 -20.74 12.06
CA ALA A 148 -13.31 -19.43 12.30
C ALA A 148 -13.06 -18.72 10.98
N ALA A 149 -13.92 -17.77 10.64
CA ALA A 149 -13.67 -16.89 9.49
C ALA A 149 -12.38 -16.10 9.74
N ARG A 150 -11.38 -16.31 8.89
CA ARG A 150 -10.09 -15.64 8.96
C ARG A 150 -9.96 -14.71 7.79
N ILE A 151 -9.49 -13.51 8.05
CA ILE A 151 -9.19 -12.52 7.02
C ILE A 151 -7.72 -12.09 7.12
N ALA A 152 -7.17 -11.71 5.99
CA ALA A 152 -5.87 -11.07 5.90
C ALA A 152 -6.06 -9.61 5.53
N VAL A 153 -5.53 -8.70 6.36
CA VAL A 153 -5.60 -7.26 6.13
C VAL A 153 -4.20 -6.75 5.83
N THR A 154 -4.02 -6.16 4.65
CA THR A 154 -2.77 -5.55 4.23
C THR A 154 -2.92 -4.04 4.27
N VAL A 155 -2.00 -3.37 4.98
CA VAL A 155 -1.95 -1.91 5.13
C VAL A 155 -0.55 -1.38 4.87
N ALA A 156 -0.43 -0.12 4.49
CA ALA A 156 0.86 0.57 4.43
C ALA A 156 1.48 0.67 5.83
N LYS A 157 2.81 0.56 5.91
CA LYS A 157 3.55 0.79 7.15
C LYS A 157 3.68 2.29 7.39
N ASP A 158 3.15 2.74 8.52
CA ASP A 158 3.35 4.08 9.08
C ASP A 158 3.34 4.01 10.62
N ASP A 159 3.42 5.15 11.28
CA ASP A 159 3.46 5.22 12.74
C ASP A 159 2.19 4.67 13.37
N ASP A 160 1.02 4.97 12.81
CA ASP A 160 -0.27 4.51 13.31
C ASP A 160 -0.41 2.99 13.18
N THR A 161 -0.07 2.44 12.03
CA THR A 161 -0.14 0.99 11.78
C THR A 161 0.94 0.22 12.54
N THR A 162 2.09 0.86 12.81
CA THR A 162 3.16 0.28 13.64
C THR A 162 2.74 0.12 15.10
N ALA A 163 1.80 0.92 15.57
CA ALA A 163 1.25 0.82 16.92
C ALA A 163 0.34 -0.38 17.14
N LEU A 164 -0.20 -0.98 16.08
CA LEU A 164 -1.12 -2.12 16.16
C LEU A 164 -0.45 -3.38 16.71
N ARG A 165 -1.14 -4.08 17.60
CA ARG A 165 -0.64 -5.25 18.31
C ARG A 165 -1.57 -6.45 18.17
N ARG A 166 -1.03 -7.60 18.50
CA ARG A 166 -1.83 -8.82 18.67
C ARG A 166 -2.90 -8.59 19.74
N GLY A 167 -4.14 -8.90 19.42
CA GLY A 167 -5.29 -8.71 20.30
C GLY A 167 -6.12 -7.47 19.99
N ASP A 168 -5.60 -6.53 19.19
CA ASP A 168 -6.39 -5.38 18.74
C ASP A 168 -7.57 -5.85 17.87
N ARG A 169 -8.70 -5.16 18.06
CA ARG A 169 -9.99 -5.51 17.45
C ARG A 169 -10.41 -4.44 16.46
N PHE A 170 -11.12 -4.91 15.43
CA PHE A 170 -11.67 -4.07 14.37
C PHE A 170 -13.05 -4.56 13.98
N ILE A 171 -13.92 -3.65 13.61
CA ILE A 171 -15.18 -3.96 12.96
C ILE A 171 -14.96 -3.88 11.46
N ILE A 172 -15.14 -5.01 10.78
CA ILE A 172 -14.95 -5.12 9.32
C ILE A 172 -16.19 -5.78 8.74
N ALA A 173 -17.02 -4.98 8.09
CA ALA A 173 -18.24 -5.46 7.45
C ALA A 173 -18.58 -4.56 6.25
N ASP A 174 -19.39 -5.09 5.35
CA ASP A 174 -20.00 -4.28 4.32
C ASP A 174 -20.81 -3.14 4.99
N PRO A 175 -20.66 -1.88 4.55
CA PRO A 175 -21.45 -0.77 5.08
C PRO A 175 -22.96 -1.02 5.08
N ASP A 176 -23.44 -1.73 4.06
CA ASP A 176 -24.87 -2.02 3.86
C ASP A 176 -25.32 -3.34 4.52
N ALA A 177 -24.39 -4.10 5.14
CA ALA A 177 -24.75 -5.33 5.82
C ALA A 177 -25.50 -5.06 7.15
N ASP A 178 -26.55 -5.83 7.39
CA ASP A 178 -27.31 -5.76 8.66
C ASP A 178 -26.46 -6.25 9.84
N GLU A 179 -25.60 -7.24 9.61
CA GLU A 179 -24.71 -7.78 10.61
C GLU A 179 -23.28 -7.24 10.43
N LYS A 180 -22.75 -6.67 11.51
CA LYS A 180 -21.37 -6.18 11.57
C LYS A 180 -20.51 -7.23 12.27
N LEU A 181 -19.38 -7.57 11.66
CA LEU A 181 -18.47 -8.57 12.17
C LEU A 181 -17.27 -7.92 12.86
N SER A 182 -16.90 -8.44 14.01
CA SER A 182 -15.71 -8.03 14.74
C SER A 182 -14.56 -9.02 14.49
N TYR A 183 -13.36 -8.48 14.30
CA TYR A 183 -12.15 -9.28 14.05
C TYR A 183 -11.04 -8.87 15.00
N ARG A 184 -10.25 -9.84 15.44
CA ARG A 184 -9.09 -9.63 16.33
C ARG A 184 -7.81 -10.04 15.63
N ILE A 185 -6.75 -9.21 15.74
CA ILE A 185 -5.42 -9.56 15.25
C ILE A 185 -4.91 -10.78 16.01
N THR A 186 -4.70 -11.88 15.31
CA THR A 186 -4.14 -13.11 15.87
C THR A 186 -2.68 -13.30 15.50
N LYS A 187 -2.29 -12.89 14.29
CA LYS A 187 -0.91 -12.96 13.81
C LYS A 187 -0.52 -11.67 13.09
N PRO A 188 0.22 -10.77 13.73
CA PRO A 188 0.85 -9.66 13.03
C PRO A 188 2.02 -10.19 12.21
N ASN A 189 2.00 -9.95 10.90
CA ASN A 189 3.13 -10.21 10.01
C ASN A 189 3.76 -8.87 9.63
N THR A 190 4.74 -8.47 10.41
CA THR A 190 5.39 -7.17 10.34
C THR A 190 6.83 -7.24 9.86
N LEU A 191 7.31 -8.40 9.40
CA LEU A 191 8.72 -8.61 9.06
C LEU A 191 8.98 -8.83 7.57
N PHE A 192 8.09 -9.54 6.87
CA PHE A 192 8.41 -10.09 5.55
C PHE A 192 8.33 -9.09 4.38
N ASN A 193 7.68 -7.96 4.56
CA ASN A 193 7.43 -6.98 3.48
C ASN A 193 7.86 -5.58 3.88
N ILE A 194 8.97 -5.48 4.62
CA ILE A 194 9.54 -4.23 5.06
C ILE A 194 10.94 -4.09 4.48
N PHE A 195 11.17 -2.98 3.85
CA PHE A 195 12.42 -2.59 3.22
C PHE A 195 12.85 -1.24 3.80
N ALA A 196 13.85 -1.25 4.65
CA ALA A 196 14.25 -0.14 5.49
C ALA A 196 13.10 0.34 6.40
N ASP A 197 12.64 1.57 6.23
CA ASP A 197 11.55 2.18 7.00
C ASP A 197 10.18 2.10 6.33
N LYS A 198 10.11 1.65 5.07
CA LYS A 198 8.89 1.56 4.25
C LYS A 198 8.46 0.12 4.02
N GLY A 199 7.20 -0.06 3.71
CA GLY A 199 6.67 -1.38 3.41
C GLY A 199 5.18 -1.51 3.67
N ILE A 200 4.76 -2.76 3.79
CA ILE A 200 3.39 -3.13 4.12
C ILE A 200 3.37 -4.08 5.32
N TYR A 201 2.38 -3.91 6.17
CA TYR A 201 2.04 -4.88 7.20
C TYR A 201 0.89 -5.75 6.74
N ARG A 202 0.96 -7.02 7.10
CA ARG A 202 -0.13 -7.96 6.88
C ARG A 202 -0.57 -8.56 8.21
N TYR A 203 -1.81 -8.33 8.58
CA TYR A 203 -2.41 -8.84 9.80
C TYR A 203 -3.37 -9.98 9.45
N ILE A 204 -3.16 -11.14 10.06
CA ILE A 204 -4.17 -12.20 10.05
C ILE A 204 -5.09 -11.95 11.25
N MET A 205 -6.36 -11.83 10.95
CA MET A 205 -7.39 -11.57 11.94
C MET A 205 -8.40 -12.72 11.93
N THR A 206 -8.89 -13.05 13.12
CA THR A 206 -9.92 -14.07 13.32
C THR A 206 -11.18 -13.40 13.84
N GLU A 207 -12.31 -13.84 13.36
CA GLU A 207 -13.61 -13.37 13.81
C GLU A 207 -13.77 -13.52 15.33
N THR A 208 -14.43 -12.58 15.96
CA THR A 208 -14.72 -12.53 17.38
C THR A 208 -16.09 -11.89 17.60
N VAL A 209 -16.60 -12.00 18.81
CA VAL A 209 -17.90 -11.44 19.18
C VAL A 209 -17.82 -9.91 19.21
N VAL A 210 -18.88 -9.26 18.75
CA VAL A 210 -19.09 -7.82 18.92
C VAL A 210 -19.36 -7.54 20.39
N GLU A 211 -18.63 -6.60 20.99
CA GLU A 211 -18.75 -6.23 22.39
C GLU A 211 -19.62 -4.97 22.55
N SER A 212 -20.12 -4.73 23.76
CA SER A 212 -20.96 -3.55 24.05
C SER A 212 -20.25 -2.20 23.86
N GLU A 213 -18.92 -2.21 23.87
CA GLU A 213 -18.07 -1.03 23.65
C GLU A 213 -17.85 -0.70 22.16
N ASP A 214 -18.33 -1.57 21.29
CA ASP A 214 -18.11 -1.45 19.85
C ASP A 214 -19.16 -0.54 19.23
N ASN A 215 -18.72 0.44 18.46
CA ASN A 215 -19.57 1.28 17.63
C ASN A 215 -19.75 0.65 16.26
N THR A 216 -20.82 -0.09 16.10
CA THR A 216 -21.11 -0.80 14.85
C THR A 216 -21.55 0.15 13.73
N LEU A 217 -22.09 1.33 14.06
CA LEU A 217 -22.50 2.33 13.06
C LEU A 217 -21.27 2.95 12.36
N ASP A 218 -20.27 3.32 13.14
CA ASP A 218 -19.02 3.89 12.61
C ASP A 218 -17.98 2.84 12.23
N SER A 219 -18.28 1.56 12.48
CA SER A 219 -17.34 0.44 12.27
C SER A 219 -16.03 0.60 13.05
N VAL A 220 -16.15 0.92 14.35
CA VAL A 220 -15.00 1.10 15.24
C VAL A 220 -15.16 0.22 16.48
N ALA A 221 -14.19 -0.65 16.71
CA ALA A 221 -14.14 -1.44 17.94
C ALA A 221 -13.65 -0.57 19.11
N ARG A 222 -14.19 -0.87 20.32
CA ARG A 222 -13.84 -0.13 21.57
C ARG A 222 -14.05 1.37 21.46
N ASP A 223 -15.17 1.77 20.87
CA ASP A 223 -15.55 3.17 20.71
C ASP A 223 -16.47 3.63 21.87
N ASN A 224 -16.01 3.45 23.11
CA ASN A 224 -16.78 3.82 24.29
C ASN A 224 -16.74 5.33 24.54
N PRO A 225 -17.88 6.06 24.44
CA PRO A 225 -17.94 7.49 24.69
C PRO A 225 -17.58 7.90 26.13
N GLU A 226 -17.70 7.01 27.10
CA GLU A 226 -17.31 7.30 28.49
C GLU A 226 -15.80 7.35 28.66
N LEU A 227 -15.06 6.50 27.94
CA LEU A 227 -13.61 6.49 27.92
C LEU A 227 -13.05 7.61 27.04
N TYR A 228 -13.80 8.00 26.03
CA TYR A 228 -13.39 9.00 25.04
C TYR A 228 -14.49 10.06 24.86
N PRO A 229 -14.65 11.01 25.79
CA PRO A 229 -15.70 12.01 25.73
C PRO A 229 -15.57 12.89 24.48
N VAL A 230 -16.71 13.37 24.01
CA VAL A 230 -16.77 14.29 22.86
C VAL A 230 -15.88 15.50 23.11
N GLY A 231 -15.01 15.83 22.16
CA GLY A 231 -14.02 16.90 22.30
C GLY A 231 -12.64 16.44 22.78
N SER A 232 -12.45 15.16 23.11
CA SER A 232 -11.13 14.57 23.28
C SER A 232 -10.42 14.43 21.92
N ALA A 233 -9.12 14.15 21.93
CA ALA A 233 -8.32 13.89 20.72
C ALA A 233 -8.83 12.72 19.84
N ARG A 234 -9.83 11.99 20.32
CA ARG A 234 -10.55 10.94 19.59
C ARG A 234 -11.13 11.40 18.26
N TYR A 235 -11.58 12.66 18.19
CA TYR A 235 -12.23 13.22 17.02
C TYR A 235 -11.51 14.48 16.57
N ASP A 236 -10.74 14.41 15.52
CA ASP A 236 -10.22 15.60 14.86
C ASP A 236 -11.20 16.09 13.82
N ALA A 237 -12.12 16.96 14.27
CA ALA A 237 -13.12 17.59 13.40
C ALA A 237 -12.50 18.52 12.33
N LYS A 238 -11.22 18.90 12.50
CA LYS A 238 -10.51 19.76 11.53
C LYS A 238 -9.86 18.96 10.42
N ASN A 239 -9.67 17.69 10.63
CA ASN A 239 -9.14 16.78 9.63
C ASN A 239 -9.94 15.46 9.62
N PRO A 240 -11.23 15.49 9.23
CA PRO A 240 -12.06 14.29 9.16
C PRO A 240 -11.56 13.29 8.12
N GLU A 241 -10.71 13.75 7.18
CA GLU A 241 -9.97 12.93 6.23
C GLU A 241 -8.55 12.65 6.73
N GLY A 242 -8.27 13.02 7.97
CA GLY A 242 -6.96 13.01 8.58
C GLY A 242 -6.18 11.76 8.32
N ALA A 243 -4.89 11.96 8.10
CA ALA A 243 -3.89 10.94 7.89
C ALA A 243 -3.94 10.21 6.53
N TRP A 244 -4.58 10.79 5.52
CA TRP A 244 -4.55 10.26 4.16
C TRP A 244 -3.48 10.92 3.29
N LEU A 245 -2.83 11.91 3.82
CA LEU A 245 -1.73 12.59 3.16
C LEU A 245 -0.40 11.98 3.56
#